data_59d351d1de49e533b1e17b4d09bc8ce8
#
_entry.id   59d351d1de49e533b1e17b4d09bc8ce8
#
_cell.length_a   1.000
_cell.length_b   1.000
_cell.length_c   1.000
_cell.angle_alpha   90.00
_cell.angle_beta   90.00
_cell.angle_gamma   90.00
#
_symmetry.space_group_name_H-M   'P 1'
#
loop_
_entity.id
_entity.type
_entity.pdbx_description
1 polymer ?
#
loop_
_entity_poly.entity_id
_entity_poly.type
_entity_poly.pdbx_seq_one_letter_code
_entity_poly.pdbx_strand_id
1 'polypeptide(L)'
;RFAAAASLSGVVNIGEVLNDRGDPESAVWLEGMRNIFGDLSKVPGSEYDLFPLAEKVAKGKVKPKLYQCCGTEDFLYANNLSFRDYAQTLPLDLTYEEGPGEHNWAYWDKMIQNVLAWLSLH
;
A
#
# COMPACT_ATOMS: atom_id res chain seq x y z
N ARG A 1 0.52 -15.28 11.92
CA ARG A 1 0.11 -15.55 10.54
C ARG A 1 -1.30 -15.03 10.29
N PHE A 2 -1.51 -14.41 9.15
CA PHE A 2 -2.79 -13.80 8.80
C PHE A 2 -3.41 -14.49 7.58
N ALA A 3 -4.72 -14.76 7.63
CA ALA A 3 -5.48 -15.31 6.50
C ALA A 3 -5.88 -14.23 5.49
N ALA A 4 -5.96 -12.98 5.93
CA ALA A 4 -6.34 -11.84 5.10
C ALA A 4 -5.68 -10.56 5.61
N ALA A 5 -5.50 -9.60 4.71
CA ALA A 5 -4.98 -8.28 5.04
C ALA A 5 -5.62 -7.23 4.13
N ALA A 6 -5.81 -6.03 4.65
CA ALA A 6 -6.39 -4.94 3.89
C ALA A 6 -5.56 -3.67 4.06
N SER A 7 -5.41 -2.91 2.97
CA SER A 7 -4.78 -1.60 2.96
C SER A 7 -5.80 -0.55 2.52
N LEU A 8 -5.99 0.47 3.35
CA LEU A 8 -6.87 1.59 3.05
C LEU A 8 -5.98 2.83 2.88
N SER A 9 -5.76 3.23 1.65
CA SER A 9 -4.94 4.40 1.29
C SER A 9 -3.50 4.33 1.79
N GLY A 10 -2.92 3.14 1.85
CA GLY A 10 -1.56 2.95 2.36
C GLY A 10 -0.48 3.41 1.38
N VAL A 11 0.73 3.64 1.92
CA VAL A 11 1.93 3.86 1.11
C VAL A 11 2.44 2.50 0.69
N VAL A 12 1.92 1.99 -0.41
CA VAL A 12 2.21 0.63 -0.87
C VAL A 12 3.39 0.54 -1.83
N ASN A 13 3.83 1.68 -2.38
CA ASN A 13 5.06 1.78 -3.16
C ASN A 13 6.01 2.72 -2.43
N ILE A 14 6.74 2.17 -1.48
CA ILE A 14 7.61 2.96 -0.59
C ILE A 14 8.74 3.64 -1.36
N GLY A 15 9.28 2.99 -2.38
CA GLY A 15 10.38 3.55 -3.16
C GLY A 15 10.03 4.87 -3.84
N GLU A 16 8.78 5.01 -4.30
CA GLU A 16 8.31 6.21 -4.98
C GLU A 16 8.28 7.43 -4.05
N VAL A 17 7.95 7.23 -2.78
CA VAL A 17 7.79 8.33 -1.83
C VAL A 17 9.09 8.73 -1.11
N LEU A 18 10.19 8.05 -1.38
CA LEU A 18 11.48 8.34 -0.77
C LEU A 18 12.35 9.29 -1.62
N ASN A 19 11.80 9.87 -2.66
CA ASN A 19 12.51 10.78 -3.54
C ASN A 19 12.48 12.21 -2.99
N ASP A 20 13.67 12.84 -2.95
CA ASP A 20 13.78 14.24 -2.57
C ASP A 20 13.39 15.12 -3.76
N ARG A 21 12.34 15.92 -3.58
CA ARG A 21 11.84 16.84 -4.60
C ARG A 21 12.44 18.23 -4.47
N GLY A 22 13.31 18.44 -3.45
CA GLY A 22 13.96 19.71 -3.22
C GLY A 22 13.13 20.77 -2.54
N ASP A 23 11.93 20.43 -2.07
CA ASP A 23 11.06 21.35 -1.34
C ASP A 23 11.07 21.07 0.18
N PRO A 24 10.65 22.05 1.02
CA PRO A 24 10.66 21.87 2.48
C PRO A 24 9.79 20.71 2.98
N GLU A 25 8.65 20.46 2.34
CA GLU A 25 7.77 19.34 2.74
C GLU A 25 8.44 18.00 2.50
N SER A 26 9.11 17.86 1.37
CA SER A 26 9.87 16.67 1.03
C SER A 26 10.99 16.43 2.03
N ALA A 27 11.70 17.49 2.42
CA ALA A 27 12.79 17.40 3.39
C ALA A 27 12.30 16.91 4.76
N VAL A 28 11.17 17.43 5.24
CA VAL A 28 10.56 17.01 6.51
C VAL A 28 10.12 15.57 6.44
N TRP A 29 9.47 15.20 5.35
CA TRP A 29 9.01 13.83 5.13
C TRP A 29 10.18 12.84 5.14
N LEU A 30 11.26 13.15 4.41
CA LEU A 30 12.43 12.29 4.32
C LEU A 30 13.14 12.14 5.66
N GLU A 31 13.21 13.22 6.46
CA GLU A 31 13.76 13.15 7.81
C GLU A 31 12.95 12.18 8.67
N GLY A 32 11.64 12.26 8.62
CA GLY A 32 10.76 11.31 9.30
C GLY A 32 11.01 9.88 8.86
N MET A 33 11.16 9.66 7.56
CA MET A 33 11.44 8.34 7.03
C MET A 33 12.81 7.81 7.47
N ARG A 34 13.83 8.67 7.54
CA ARG A 34 15.16 8.29 8.06
C ARG A 34 15.08 7.86 9.53
N ASN A 35 14.24 8.52 10.31
CA ASN A 35 14.03 8.16 11.72
C ASN A 35 13.39 6.77 11.86
N ILE A 36 12.59 6.36 10.88
CA ILE A 36 11.91 5.06 10.90
C ILE A 36 12.82 3.97 10.34
N PHE A 37 13.43 4.20 9.18
CA PHE A 37 14.12 3.16 8.41
C PHE A 37 15.65 3.26 8.45
N GLY A 38 16.22 4.37 8.89
CA GLY A 38 17.65 4.60 8.84
C GLY A 38 18.12 5.05 7.45
N ASP A 39 19.00 4.29 6.83
CA ASP A 39 19.50 4.59 5.48
C ASP A 39 18.43 4.31 4.43
N LEU A 40 17.85 5.36 3.86
CA LEU A 40 16.75 5.25 2.89
C LEU A 40 17.17 4.57 1.59
N SER A 41 18.46 4.60 1.23
CA SER A 41 18.93 3.93 0.03
C SER A 41 18.79 2.41 0.10
N LYS A 42 18.65 1.87 1.31
CA LYS A 42 18.52 0.44 1.56
C LYS A 42 17.07 -0.04 1.64
N VAL A 43 16.10 0.88 1.61
CA VAL A 43 14.68 0.52 1.73
C VAL A 43 14.15 -0.16 0.47
N PRO A 44 14.37 0.37 -0.76
CA PRO A 44 13.92 -0.33 -1.96
C PRO A 44 14.54 -1.73 -2.07
N GLY A 45 13.69 -2.73 -2.29
CA GLY A 45 14.11 -4.12 -2.38
C GLY A 45 14.28 -4.83 -1.04
N SER A 46 14.15 -4.13 0.08
CA SER A 46 14.28 -4.69 1.43
C SER A 46 12.98 -5.31 1.93
N GLU A 47 13.00 -5.81 3.16
CA GLU A 47 11.81 -6.35 3.84
C GLU A 47 10.73 -5.31 4.12
N TYR A 48 11.04 -4.01 3.94
CA TYR A 48 10.09 -2.91 4.10
C TYR A 48 9.41 -2.52 2.79
N ASP A 49 9.79 -3.13 1.69
CA ASP A 49 9.26 -2.86 0.36
C ASP A 49 8.23 -3.94 0.00
N LEU A 50 6.98 -3.53 -0.27
CA LEU A 50 5.91 -4.47 -0.57
C LEU A 50 6.07 -5.16 -1.93
N PHE A 51 6.80 -4.58 -2.86
CA PHE A 51 6.98 -5.18 -4.19
C PHE A 51 7.70 -6.53 -4.12
N PRO A 52 8.92 -6.62 -3.55
CA PRO A 52 9.55 -7.94 -3.40
C PRO A 52 8.80 -8.86 -2.43
N LEU A 53 8.13 -8.29 -1.41
CA LEU A 53 7.32 -9.10 -0.50
C LEU A 53 6.13 -9.74 -1.23
N ALA A 54 5.49 -9.01 -2.15
CA ALA A 54 4.41 -9.54 -2.97
C ALA A 54 4.87 -10.70 -3.83
N GLU A 55 6.05 -10.59 -4.45
CA GLU A 55 6.65 -11.68 -5.22
C GLU A 55 6.90 -12.91 -4.35
N LYS A 56 7.43 -12.70 -3.17
CA LYS A 56 7.73 -13.78 -2.23
C LYS A 56 6.44 -14.50 -1.82
N VAL A 57 5.39 -13.76 -1.49
CA VAL A 57 4.09 -14.34 -1.12
C VAL A 57 3.47 -15.07 -2.31
N ALA A 58 3.59 -14.52 -3.52
CA ALA A 58 3.05 -15.14 -4.72
C ALA A 58 3.67 -16.51 -5.02
N LYS A 59 4.93 -16.71 -4.64
CA LYS A 59 5.64 -17.99 -4.79
C LYS A 59 5.31 -18.99 -3.68
N GLY A 60 4.68 -18.54 -2.60
CA GLY A 60 4.32 -19.39 -1.47
C GLY A 60 3.13 -20.27 -1.76
N LYS A 61 3.01 -21.36 -1.01
CA LYS A 61 1.87 -22.30 -1.14
C LYS A 61 0.62 -21.76 -0.47
N VAL A 62 0.79 -21.04 0.65
CA VAL A 62 -0.31 -20.44 1.39
C VAL A 62 -0.28 -18.95 1.16
N LYS A 63 -1.37 -18.42 0.62
CA LYS A 63 -1.49 -17.01 0.26
C LYS A 63 -2.65 -16.38 1.02
N PRO A 64 -2.43 -15.25 1.70
CA PRO A 64 -3.53 -14.53 2.32
C PRO A 64 -4.42 -13.89 1.25
N LYS A 65 -5.68 -13.64 1.58
CA LYS A 65 -6.54 -12.79 0.78
C LYS A 65 -6.16 -11.34 1.05
N LEU A 66 -6.05 -10.56 -0.01
CA LEU A 66 -5.62 -9.17 0.08
C LEU A 66 -6.71 -8.24 -0.44
N TYR A 67 -6.88 -7.13 0.26
CA TYR A 67 -7.79 -6.07 -0.13
C TYR A 67 -7.03 -4.76 -0.14
N GLN A 68 -7.22 -3.97 -1.20
CA GLN A 68 -6.58 -2.67 -1.34
C GLN A 68 -7.61 -1.66 -1.82
N CYS A 69 -7.66 -0.50 -1.20
CA CYS A 69 -8.49 0.59 -1.71
C CYS A 69 -7.80 1.93 -1.53
N CYS A 70 -8.19 2.90 -2.37
CA CYS A 70 -7.68 4.26 -2.32
C CYS A 70 -8.71 5.20 -2.97
N GLY A 71 -8.85 6.39 -2.41
CA GLY A 71 -9.67 7.43 -3.01
C GLY A 71 -9.02 8.00 -4.27
N THR A 72 -9.81 8.32 -5.27
CA THR A 72 -9.28 8.83 -6.54
C THR A 72 -8.70 10.23 -6.43
N GLU A 73 -9.06 10.99 -5.39
CA GLU A 73 -8.53 12.32 -5.10
C GLU A 73 -7.42 12.31 -4.03
N ASP A 74 -7.02 11.11 -3.58
CA ASP A 74 -5.95 10.94 -2.62
C ASP A 74 -4.60 11.21 -3.28
N PHE A 75 -3.69 11.90 -2.57
CA PHE A 75 -2.34 12.15 -3.08
C PHE A 75 -1.53 10.87 -3.29
N LEU A 76 -1.94 9.76 -2.69
CA LEU A 76 -1.32 8.45 -2.88
C LEU A 76 -2.03 7.59 -3.93
N TYR A 77 -2.97 8.16 -4.68
CA TYR A 77 -3.73 7.39 -5.66
C TYR A 77 -2.82 6.72 -6.70
N ALA A 78 -1.92 7.49 -7.33
CA ALA A 78 -0.98 6.93 -8.32
C ALA A 78 -0.05 5.89 -7.69
N ASN A 79 0.37 6.11 -6.44
CA ASN A 79 1.18 5.17 -5.67
C ASN A 79 0.44 3.83 -5.49
N ASN A 80 -0.84 3.89 -5.16
CA ASN A 80 -1.68 2.71 -5.01
C ASN A 80 -1.90 1.98 -6.34
N LEU A 81 -2.09 2.72 -7.43
CA LEU A 81 -2.25 2.12 -8.75
C LEU A 81 -1.01 1.36 -9.19
N SER A 82 0.18 1.89 -8.91
CA SER A 82 1.44 1.23 -9.30
C SER A 82 1.59 -0.12 -8.61
N PHE A 83 1.25 -0.20 -7.32
CA PHE A 83 1.29 -1.48 -6.61
C PHE A 83 0.19 -2.43 -7.10
N ARG A 84 -1.04 -1.93 -7.28
CA ARG A 84 -2.15 -2.74 -7.78
C ARG A 84 -1.79 -3.39 -9.12
N ASP A 85 -1.27 -2.60 -10.06
CA ASP A 85 -0.94 -3.08 -11.39
C ASP A 85 0.14 -4.16 -11.32
N TYR A 86 1.15 -3.96 -10.48
CA TYR A 86 2.19 -4.96 -10.28
C TYR A 86 1.64 -6.24 -9.64
N ALA A 87 0.86 -6.10 -8.57
CA ALA A 87 0.31 -7.25 -7.84
C ALA A 87 -0.63 -8.07 -8.73
N GLN A 88 -1.35 -7.44 -9.66
CA GLN A 88 -2.23 -8.13 -10.57
C GLN A 88 -1.48 -8.96 -11.62
N THR A 89 -0.19 -8.73 -11.81
CA THR A 89 0.65 -9.59 -12.65
C THR A 89 1.11 -10.84 -11.92
N LEU A 90 0.88 -10.93 -10.62
CA LEU A 90 1.32 -12.04 -9.76
C LEU A 90 0.12 -12.93 -9.41
N PRO A 91 0.36 -14.22 -9.09
CA PRO A 91 -0.72 -15.12 -8.66
C PRO A 91 -1.14 -14.85 -7.20
N LEU A 92 -1.71 -13.67 -6.97
CA LEU A 92 -2.20 -13.22 -5.68
C LEU A 92 -3.72 -13.04 -5.73
N ASP A 93 -4.38 -13.28 -4.59
CA ASP A 93 -5.81 -13.01 -4.42
C ASP A 93 -5.97 -11.58 -3.92
N LEU A 94 -5.97 -10.63 -4.84
CA LEU A 94 -6.10 -9.20 -4.53
C LEU A 94 -7.44 -8.66 -5.03
N THR A 95 -8.22 -8.12 -4.09
CA THR A 95 -9.42 -7.34 -4.38
C THR A 95 -9.05 -5.87 -4.30
N TYR A 96 -9.28 -5.12 -5.36
CA TYR A 96 -9.01 -3.68 -5.41
C TYR A 96 -10.29 -2.90 -5.60
N GLU A 97 -10.47 -1.85 -4.82
CA GLU A 97 -11.58 -0.92 -4.97
C GLU A 97 -11.07 0.52 -4.96
N GLU A 98 -11.75 1.39 -5.68
CA GLU A 98 -11.48 2.83 -5.67
C GLU A 98 -12.81 3.58 -5.82
N GLY A 99 -12.77 4.87 -5.53
CA GLY A 99 -13.94 5.72 -5.67
C GLY A 99 -13.61 7.13 -5.20
N PRO A 100 -14.57 8.06 -5.31
CA PRO A 100 -14.35 9.44 -4.87
C PRO A 100 -13.94 9.47 -3.40
N GLY A 101 -12.93 10.26 -3.08
CA GLY A 101 -12.45 10.45 -1.72
C GLY A 101 -11.00 10.84 -1.68
N GLU A 102 -10.62 11.39 -0.53
CA GLU A 102 -9.27 11.85 -0.25
C GLU A 102 -8.64 11.03 0.86
N HIS A 103 -7.45 11.42 1.27
CA HIS A 103 -6.72 10.75 2.35
C HIS A 103 -7.27 11.23 3.72
N ASN A 104 -8.46 10.78 4.07
CA ASN A 104 -9.16 11.24 5.28
C ASN A 104 -10.16 10.23 5.83
N TRP A 105 -10.63 10.51 7.04
CA TRP A 105 -11.53 9.62 7.75
C TRP A 105 -12.88 9.42 7.05
N ALA A 106 -13.36 10.40 6.28
CA ALA A 106 -14.61 10.26 5.55
C ALA A 106 -14.55 9.09 4.56
N TYR A 107 -13.45 8.98 3.85
CA TYR A 107 -13.22 7.87 2.93
C TYR A 107 -13.03 6.55 3.68
N TRP A 108 -12.19 6.55 4.71
CA TRP A 108 -11.87 5.33 5.46
C TRP A 108 -13.07 4.78 6.21
N ASP A 109 -13.91 5.65 6.79
CA ASP A 109 -15.13 5.25 7.47
C ASP A 109 -16.08 4.53 6.53
N LYS A 110 -16.19 5.01 5.30
CA LYS A 110 -16.97 4.39 4.25
C LYS A 110 -16.38 3.03 3.84
N MET A 111 -15.08 3.00 3.59
CA MET A 111 -14.43 1.81 3.04
C MET A 111 -14.22 0.69 4.05
N ILE A 112 -14.11 1.01 5.34
CA ILE A 112 -13.98 -0.05 6.36
C ILE A 112 -15.23 -0.95 6.38
N GLN A 113 -16.38 -0.42 6.03
CA GLN A 113 -17.60 -1.22 5.94
C GLN A 113 -17.49 -2.24 4.82
N ASN A 114 -16.91 -1.86 3.68
CA ASN A 114 -16.66 -2.77 2.58
C ASN A 114 -15.62 -3.84 2.96
N VAL A 115 -14.58 -3.45 3.69
CA VAL A 115 -13.56 -4.38 4.18
C VAL A 115 -14.17 -5.42 5.11
N LEU A 116 -15.01 -4.98 6.04
CA LEU A 116 -15.66 -5.89 6.99
C LEU A 116 -16.60 -6.86 6.26
N ALA A 117 -17.34 -6.37 5.27
CA ALA A 117 -18.19 -7.24 4.46
C ALA A 117 -17.35 -8.25 3.66
N TRP A 118 -16.22 -7.81 3.12
CA TRP A 118 -15.30 -8.70 2.40
C TRP A 118 -14.73 -9.78 3.32
N LEU A 119 -14.35 -9.42 4.55
CA LEU A 119 -13.84 -10.37 5.55
C LEU A 119 -14.91 -11.39 5.98
N SER A 120 -16.13 -10.94 6.18
CA SER A 120 -17.20 -11.80 6.71
C SER A 120 -17.71 -12.83 5.70
N LEU A 121 -17.30 -12.72 4.44
CA LEU A 121 -17.63 -13.71 3.41
C LEU A 121 -16.77 -14.97 3.50
N HIS A 122 -15.90 -15.01 4.44
CA HIS A 122 -14.91 -16.08 4.60
C HIS A 122 -14.85 -16.59 6.01
#